data_61f96fec42dd950dbb701b50f1b93e0f
#
_entry.id   61f96fec42dd950dbb701b50f1b93e0f
#
_cell.length_a   1.000
_cell.length_b   1.000
_cell.length_c   1.000
_cell.angle_alpha   90.00
_cell.angle_beta   90.00
_cell.angle_gamma   90.00
#
_symmetry.space_group_name_H-M   'P 1'
#
loop_
_entity.id
_entity.type
_entity.pdbx_description
1 polymer ?
#
loop_
_entity_poly.entity_id
_entity_poly.type
_entity_poly.pdbx_seq_one_letter_code
_entity_poly.pdbx_strand_id
1 'polypeptide(L)'
;MGDVDSIVAKALTANIVALPQPEPMFDVKTNGKANIKKNGKTNVKTNGKTNAKGSNGSDAQVALNAVSRLERNIVVVNIDPTLFTRTAVRYERNVFAAPQIIVYVNTPSAQALKSDIGRCHIDRLLLQNELTAHAERLKRHHEKGVEDDIKRMFGCSMTIPKGMRVNVRGQQFVWISDNNPTKMSNICLYTSENRDSVMRINLKGETDSMFMTTVGGSVVTTTGTSRDNMSTTLRRGLWQMQGDAMGGPFMSRTIHMPHGKTIVAEAFVFAPGEQKRDIMRRLEASVQTLRPLPKTTKQK
;
A
#
# COMPACT_ATOMS: atom_id res chain seq x y z
N MET A 1 29.01 2.11 -1.18
CA MET A 1 27.79 1.45 -0.68
C MET A 1 28.19 0.08 -0.19
N GLY A 2 27.90 -0.26 1.07
CA GLY A 2 28.15 -1.61 1.59
C GLY A 2 27.29 -2.64 0.84
N ASP A 3 27.77 -3.86 0.71
CA ASP A 3 27.08 -4.96 0.02
C ASP A 3 25.64 -5.18 0.59
N VAL A 4 25.47 -5.01 1.89
CA VAL A 4 24.21 -5.16 2.63
C VAL A 4 23.17 -4.10 2.25
N ASP A 5 23.58 -2.83 2.18
CA ASP A 5 22.69 -1.73 1.79
C ASP A 5 22.17 -1.94 0.37
N SER A 6 23.04 -2.44 -0.51
CA SER A 6 22.69 -2.75 -1.90
C SER A 6 21.67 -3.89 -2.00
N ILE A 7 21.80 -4.94 -1.18
CA ILE A 7 20.85 -6.07 -1.13
C ILE A 7 19.46 -5.60 -0.74
N VAL A 8 19.36 -4.83 0.36
CA VAL A 8 18.07 -4.32 0.85
C VAL A 8 17.48 -3.29 -0.11
N ALA A 9 18.30 -2.35 -0.58
CA ALA A 9 17.85 -1.35 -1.56
C ALA A 9 17.28 -2.01 -2.81
N LYS A 10 17.97 -2.99 -3.39
CA LYS A 10 17.49 -3.72 -4.56
C LYS A 10 16.15 -4.42 -4.33
N ALA A 11 15.95 -5.02 -3.16
CA ALA A 11 14.69 -5.67 -2.81
C ALA A 11 13.53 -4.66 -2.68
N LEU A 12 13.80 -3.45 -2.17
CA LEU A 12 12.78 -2.42 -1.93
C LEU A 12 12.54 -1.49 -3.14
N THR A 13 13.48 -1.41 -4.08
CA THR A 13 13.34 -0.60 -5.31
C THR A 13 12.86 -1.42 -6.51
N ALA A 14 12.37 -2.64 -6.29
CA ALA A 14 11.70 -3.40 -7.34
C ALA A 14 10.53 -2.59 -7.91
N ASN A 15 10.33 -2.66 -9.22
CA ASN A 15 9.25 -1.94 -9.89
C ASN A 15 7.89 -2.44 -9.43
N ILE A 16 6.96 -1.52 -9.27
CA ILE A 16 5.56 -1.85 -8.97
C ILE A 16 4.94 -2.51 -10.18
N VAL A 17 4.28 -3.64 -9.94
CA VAL A 17 3.54 -4.34 -10.99
C VAL A 17 2.32 -3.54 -11.41
N ALA A 18 2.04 -3.55 -12.73
CA ALA A 18 0.90 -2.85 -13.34
C ALA A 18 0.92 -1.32 -13.21
N LEU A 19 2.10 -0.71 -13.28
CA LEU A 19 2.26 0.69 -13.65
C LEU A 19 2.72 0.79 -15.11
N PRO A 20 2.22 1.77 -15.89
CA PRO A 20 2.60 1.91 -17.30
C PRO A 20 4.06 2.33 -17.50
N GLN A 21 4.66 2.94 -16.49
CA GLN A 21 6.07 3.32 -16.44
C GLN A 21 6.73 2.60 -15.27
N PRO A 22 8.01 2.19 -15.42
CA PRO A 22 8.74 1.62 -14.29
C PRO A 22 8.86 2.62 -13.14
N GLU A 23 8.24 2.33 -12.02
CA GLU A 23 8.35 3.12 -10.80
C GLU A 23 8.77 2.21 -9.64
N PRO A 24 9.81 2.57 -8.87
CA PRO A 24 10.25 1.76 -7.74
C PRO A 24 9.19 1.73 -6.65
N MET A 25 9.11 0.60 -5.95
CA MET A 25 8.16 0.45 -4.85
C MET A 25 8.43 1.46 -3.73
N PHE A 26 9.70 1.73 -3.41
CA PHE A 26 10.11 2.72 -2.42
C PHE A 26 11.30 3.53 -2.93
N ASP A 27 11.39 4.79 -2.48
CA ASP A 27 12.60 5.60 -2.58
C ASP A 27 13.46 5.29 -1.34
N VAL A 28 14.59 4.63 -1.57
CA VAL A 28 15.46 4.14 -0.49
C VAL A 28 16.61 5.13 -0.25
N LYS A 29 16.72 5.60 1.00
CA LYS A 29 17.88 6.35 1.48
C LYS A 29 18.72 5.46 2.38
N THR A 30 20.00 5.29 2.07
CA THR A 30 20.93 4.50 2.88
C THR A 30 21.80 5.42 3.73
N ASN A 31 21.90 5.14 5.02
CA ASN A 31 22.70 5.95 5.95
C ASN A 31 24.13 5.41 6.15
N GLY A 32 24.55 4.43 5.36
CA GLY A 32 25.92 3.90 5.30
C GLY A 32 26.47 3.26 6.59
N LYS A 33 25.60 2.90 7.53
CA LYS A 33 25.99 2.25 8.80
C LYS A 33 25.25 0.93 8.97
N ALA A 34 25.72 -0.11 8.27
CA ALA A 34 25.43 -1.48 8.72
C ALA A 34 26.21 -1.72 10.03
N ASN A 35 25.52 -2.10 11.09
CA ASN A 35 26.19 -2.55 12.32
C ASN A 35 26.77 -3.93 12.05
N ILE A 36 28.03 -3.97 11.60
CA ILE A 36 28.80 -5.21 11.43
C ILE A 36 29.64 -5.36 12.69
N LYS A 37 29.27 -6.27 13.57
CA LYS A 37 30.16 -6.73 14.62
C LYS A 37 31.22 -7.66 14.02
N LYS A 38 32.43 -7.20 13.84
CA LYS A 38 33.62 -8.05 13.65
C LYS A 38 34.17 -8.41 15.01
N ASN A 39 34.17 -9.71 15.35
CA ASN A 39 34.92 -10.28 16.49
C ASN A 39 34.77 -9.52 17.81
N GLY A 40 33.62 -9.53 18.44
CA GLY A 40 33.45 -9.26 19.88
C GLY A 40 33.84 -7.87 20.41
N LYS A 41 34.28 -6.92 19.58
CA LYS A 41 34.63 -5.56 20.01
C LYS A 41 33.72 -4.54 19.29
N THR A 42 32.82 -3.97 20.05
CA THR A 42 31.94 -2.88 19.61
C THR A 42 32.72 -1.57 19.69
N ASN A 43 33.16 -1.02 18.58
CA ASN A 43 33.62 0.38 18.54
C ASN A 43 32.42 1.27 18.21
N VAL A 44 31.64 1.63 19.22
CA VAL A 44 30.68 2.73 19.18
C VAL A 44 31.32 3.89 19.93
N LYS A 45 31.77 4.91 19.23
CA LYS A 45 32.06 6.20 19.86
C LYS A 45 30.71 6.87 20.13
N THR A 46 30.24 6.77 21.35
CA THR A 46 29.13 7.57 21.88
C THR A 46 29.69 8.75 22.63
N ASN A 47 29.45 9.96 22.11
CA ASN A 47 29.45 11.15 22.95
C ASN A 47 28.01 11.37 23.40
N GLY A 48 27.75 11.21 24.69
CA GLY A 48 26.45 11.53 25.29
C GLY A 48 26.11 10.62 26.48
N LYS A 49 26.34 11.10 27.70
CA LYS A 49 25.90 10.47 28.94
C LYS A 49 24.39 10.38 29.00
N THR A 50 23.84 9.19 29.15
CA THR A 50 22.52 9.00 29.78
C THR A 50 22.56 7.74 30.65
N ASN A 51 22.27 7.95 31.93
CA ASN A 51 22.06 6.91 32.93
C ASN A 51 20.75 6.16 32.62
N ALA A 52 20.80 4.88 32.36
CA ALA A 52 19.64 4.00 32.46
C ALA A 52 20.05 2.71 33.20
N LYS A 53 19.44 2.53 34.37
CA LYS A 53 19.46 1.29 35.14
C LYS A 53 18.56 0.23 34.50
N GLY A 54 19.12 -0.92 34.27
CA GLY A 54 18.56 -2.26 34.41
C GLY A 54 17.31 -2.66 33.66
N SER A 55 17.48 -3.45 32.57
CA SER A 55 16.69 -4.65 32.31
C SER A 55 17.46 -5.57 31.36
N ASN A 56 17.46 -6.87 31.67
CA ASN A 56 18.14 -7.93 30.95
C ASN A 56 17.52 -8.13 29.55
N GLY A 57 18.31 -7.92 28.52
CA GLY A 57 17.94 -8.14 27.12
C GLY A 57 18.81 -7.23 26.25
N SER A 58 19.92 -7.75 25.72
CA SER A 58 20.82 -6.99 24.87
C SER A 58 20.22 -6.68 23.50
N ASP A 59 19.24 -5.79 23.46
CA ASP A 59 18.83 -5.13 22.22
C ASP A 59 19.85 -4.03 21.94
N ALA A 60 20.72 -4.28 20.95
CA ALA A 60 21.56 -3.24 20.38
C ALA A 60 20.64 -2.18 19.74
N GLN A 61 20.26 -1.19 20.53
CA GLN A 61 19.45 -0.07 20.06
C GLN A 61 20.32 0.71 19.08
N VAL A 62 20.01 0.58 17.79
CA VAL A 62 20.68 1.33 16.73
C VAL A 62 20.52 2.81 17.04
N ALA A 63 21.64 3.52 17.18
CA ALA A 63 21.62 4.96 17.38
C ALA A 63 21.19 5.66 16.08
N LEU A 64 19.90 5.71 15.84
CA LEU A 64 19.32 6.52 14.75
C LEU A 64 19.55 8.00 15.08
N ASN A 65 19.97 8.78 14.08
CA ASN A 65 20.05 10.22 14.24
C ASN A 65 18.63 10.83 14.32
N ALA A 66 18.54 12.08 14.79
CA ALA A 66 17.24 12.75 15.01
C ALA A 66 16.36 12.78 13.74
N VAL A 67 16.95 12.95 12.56
CA VAL A 67 16.22 12.99 11.28
C VAL A 67 15.71 11.61 10.91
N SER A 68 16.55 10.57 11.03
CA SER A 68 16.14 9.20 10.71
C SER A 68 15.03 8.68 11.63
N ARG A 69 14.93 9.17 12.86
CA ARG A 69 13.84 8.81 13.80
C ARG A 69 12.48 9.31 13.34
N LEU A 70 12.41 10.31 12.50
CA LEU A 70 11.15 10.85 11.98
C LEU A 70 10.69 10.17 10.67
N GLU A 71 11.54 9.32 10.06
CA GLU A 71 11.15 8.58 8.87
C GLU A 71 10.04 7.57 9.20
N ARG A 72 9.08 7.45 8.30
CA ARG A 72 7.93 6.56 8.49
C ARG A 72 8.29 5.10 8.44
N ASN A 73 9.20 4.73 7.57
CA ASN A 73 9.64 3.38 7.33
C ASN A 73 11.15 3.30 7.54
N ILE A 74 11.58 2.50 8.48
CA ILE A 74 12.97 2.31 8.82
C ILE A 74 13.29 0.82 8.73
N VAL A 75 14.38 0.48 8.04
CA VAL A 75 14.91 -0.88 7.99
C VAL A 75 16.30 -0.88 8.63
N VAL A 76 16.47 -1.71 9.63
CA VAL A 76 17.73 -1.91 10.35
C VAL A 76 18.21 -3.32 10.08
N VAL A 77 19.43 -3.46 9.57
CA VAL A 77 20.05 -4.77 9.35
C VAL A 77 21.12 -5.02 10.39
N ASN A 78 20.98 -6.12 11.13
CA ASN A 78 21.94 -6.58 12.13
C ASN A 78 22.61 -7.85 11.62
N ILE A 79 23.93 -7.82 11.44
CA ILE A 79 24.72 -8.98 11.04
C ILE A 79 25.57 -9.42 12.20
N ASP A 80 25.32 -10.60 12.71
CA ASP A 80 26.10 -11.20 13.80
C ASP A 80 26.02 -12.73 13.70
N PRO A 81 27.10 -13.40 13.24
CA PRO A 81 27.14 -14.85 13.12
C PRO A 81 27.16 -15.58 14.47
N THR A 82 27.43 -14.85 15.57
CA THR A 82 27.47 -15.44 16.92
C THR A 82 26.08 -15.44 17.57
N LEU A 83 25.21 -14.49 17.17
CA LEU A 83 23.85 -14.36 17.71
C LEU A 83 22.79 -14.95 16.81
N PHE A 84 23.02 -14.95 15.49
CA PHE A 84 22.00 -15.36 14.52
C PHE A 84 22.46 -16.57 13.72
N THR A 85 21.66 -17.62 13.71
CA THR A 85 21.89 -18.83 12.92
C THR A 85 21.15 -18.80 11.57
N ARG A 86 20.16 -17.93 11.42
CA ARG A 86 19.34 -17.73 10.21
C ARG A 86 18.86 -16.28 10.09
N THR A 87 18.44 -15.90 8.90
CA THR A 87 17.79 -14.60 8.68
C THR A 87 16.39 -14.61 9.28
N ALA A 88 16.10 -13.61 10.11
CA ALA A 88 14.80 -13.42 10.75
C ALA A 88 14.41 -11.95 10.74
N VAL A 89 13.11 -11.68 10.71
CA VAL A 89 12.54 -10.33 10.70
C VAL A 89 11.67 -10.13 11.94
N ARG A 90 11.89 -9.03 12.64
CA ARG A 90 10.99 -8.50 13.66
C ARG A 90 10.67 -7.04 13.34
N TYR A 91 9.60 -6.50 13.87
CA TYR A 91 9.28 -5.09 13.68
C TYR A 91 8.63 -4.47 14.91
N GLU A 92 8.77 -3.16 15.01
CA GLU A 92 8.13 -2.34 16.03
C GLU A 92 7.35 -1.22 15.35
N ARG A 93 6.27 -0.77 15.97
CA ARG A 93 5.42 0.30 15.44
C ARG A 93 5.39 1.50 16.35
N ASN A 94 5.38 2.70 15.76
CA ASN A 94 5.18 3.97 16.46
C ASN A 94 6.18 4.22 17.59
N VAL A 95 7.46 3.90 17.36
CA VAL A 95 8.50 4.04 18.38
C VAL A 95 8.87 5.52 18.61
N PHE A 96 9.11 6.26 17.54
CA PHE A 96 9.51 7.68 17.62
C PHE A 96 8.47 8.62 16.99
N ALA A 97 7.65 8.13 16.09
CA ALA A 97 6.61 8.87 15.37
C ALA A 97 5.43 7.96 15.08
N ALA A 98 4.28 8.53 14.73
CA ALA A 98 3.09 7.78 14.33
C ALA A 98 2.48 8.41 13.06
N PRO A 99 2.18 7.58 12.06
CA PRO A 99 2.43 6.13 11.93
C PRO A 99 3.87 5.84 11.50
N GLN A 100 4.52 4.90 12.16
CA GLN A 100 5.90 4.49 11.88
C GLN A 100 6.04 2.97 11.98
N ILE A 101 6.93 2.38 11.19
CA ILE A 101 7.42 1.01 11.36
C ILE A 101 8.95 0.99 11.32
N ILE A 102 9.54 0.28 12.27
CA ILE A 102 10.96 -0.07 12.27
C ILE A 102 11.04 -1.58 12.07
N VAL A 103 11.64 -2.00 10.96
CA VAL A 103 11.84 -3.40 10.63
C VAL A 103 13.28 -3.77 10.90
N TYR A 104 13.51 -4.73 11.77
CA TYR A 104 14.83 -5.27 12.08
C TYR A 104 15.02 -6.58 11.32
N VAL A 105 16.07 -6.64 10.50
CA VAL A 105 16.48 -7.83 9.77
C VAL A 105 17.74 -8.35 10.45
N ASN A 106 17.62 -9.45 11.18
CA ASN A 106 18.72 -10.11 11.87
C ASN A 106 19.22 -11.26 11.01
N THR A 107 20.53 -11.34 10.75
CA THR A 107 21.11 -12.34 9.83
C THR A 107 22.54 -12.71 10.23
N PRO A 108 22.99 -13.95 10.01
CA PRO A 108 24.36 -14.34 10.31
C PRO A 108 25.38 -13.73 9.34
N SER A 109 24.99 -13.43 8.10
CA SER A 109 25.91 -12.91 7.08
C SER A 109 25.19 -12.17 5.96
N ALA A 110 25.92 -11.38 5.18
CA ALA A 110 25.41 -10.74 3.97
C ALA A 110 24.96 -11.78 2.92
N GLN A 111 25.64 -12.93 2.84
CA GLN A 111 25.27 -14.02 1.91
C GLN A 111 23.92 -14.64 2.30
N ALA A 112 23.68 -14.91 3.59
CA ALA A 112 22.41 -15.39 4.09
C ALA A 112 21.30 -14.38 3.83
N LEU A 113 21.55 -13.08 4.07
CA LEU A 113 20.62 -12.01 3.74
C LEU A 113 20.24 -12.02 2.26
N LYS A 114 21.22 -12.12 1.37
CA LYS A 114 20.98 -12.12 -0.09
C LYS A 114 20.09 -13.29 -0.53
N SER A 115 20.25 -14.47 0.04
CA SER A 115 19.42 -15.64 -0.26
C SER A 115 18.01 -15.55 0.32
N ASP A 116 17.85 -14.86 1.46
CA ASP A 116 16.61 -14.90 2.25
C ASP A 116 15.74 -13.67 2.11
N ILE A 117 16.28 -12.54 1.61
CA ILE A 117 15.59 -11.24 1.60
C ILE A 117 14.21 -11.29 0.91
N GLY A 118 14.06 -12.06 -0.15
CA GLY A 118 12.79 -12.24 -0.85
C GLY A 118 11.71 -12.92 0.00
N ARG A 119 12.11 -13.81 0.92
CA ARG A 119 11.20 -14.50 1.85
C ARG A 119 10.84 -13.66 3.08
N CYS A 120 11.58 -12.60 3.33
CA CYS A 120 11.36 -11.72 4.47
C CYS A 120 10.13 -10.82 4.32
N HIS A 121 9.61 -10.64 3.12
CA HIS A 121 8.41 -9.83 2.81
C HIS A 121 8.43 -8.43 3.44
N ILE A 122 9.61 -7.80 3.53
CA ILE A 122 9.80 -6.47 4.12
C ILE A 122 8.99 -5.44 3.35
N ASP A 123 8.96 -5.55 2.03
CA ASP A 123 8.18 -4.75 1.11
C ASP A 123 6.70 -4.67 1.51
N ARG A 124 6.10 -5.81 1.88
CA ARG A 124 4.70 -5.89 2.33
C ARG A 124 4.48 -5.17 3.67
N LEU A 125 5.41 -5.32 4.61
CA LEU A 125 5.33 -4.66 5.91
C LEU A 125 5.38 -3.13 5.75
N LEU A 126 6.30 -2.63 4.93
CA LEU A 126 6.46 -1.20 4.67
C LEU A 126 5.26 -0.65 3.88
N LEU A 127 4.79 -1.35 2.84
CA LEU A 127 3.60 -0.94 2.08
C LEU A 127 2.37 -0.88 2.98
N GLN A 128 2.15 -1.87 3.84
CA GLN A 128 1.03 -1.86 4.78
C GLN A 128 1.08 -0.66 5.74
N ASN A 129 2.28 -0.25 6.15
CA ASN A 129 2.45 0.95 6.98
C ASN A 129 2.13 2.23 6.21
N GLU A 130 2.56 2.34 4.94
CA GLU A 130 2.20 3.46 4.05
C GLU A 130 0.68 3.57 3.86
N LEU A 131 0.02 2.47 3.56
CA LEU A 131 -1.43 2.44 3.37
C LEU A 131 -2.18 2.79 4.66
N THR A 132 -1.67 2.34 5.82
CA THR A 132 -2.20 2.75 7.12
C THR A 132 -2.07 4.26 7.34
N ALA A 133 -0.91 4.83 7.00
CA ALA A 133 -0.68 6.27 7.10
C ALA A 133 -1.63 7.09 6.22
N HIS A 134 -1.87 6.63 4.99
CA HIS A 134 -2.83 7.27 4.11
C HIS A 134 -4.27 7.14 4.64
N ALA A 135 -4.67 5.98 5.15
CA ALA A 135 -5.98 5.76 5.75
C ALA A 135 -6.23 6.65 6.97
N GLU A 136 -5.22 6.85 7.84
CA GLU A 136 -5.35 7.77 8.98
C GLU A 136 -5.51 9.25 8.55
N ARG A 137 -4.87 9.65 7.44
CA ARG A 137 -5.09 10.99 6.88
C ARG A 137 -6.50 11.13 6.31
N LEU A 138 -7.01 10.10 5.62
CA LEU A 138 -8.37 10.08 5.08
C LEU A 138 -9.43 10.29 6.15
N LYS A 139 -9.28 9.73 7.35
CA LYS A 139 -10.21 9.94 8.47
C LYS A 139 -10.43 11.42 8.82
N ARG A 140 -9.45 12.28 8.55
CA ARG A 140 -9.52 13.72 8.85
C ARG A 140 -10.01 14.57 7.67
N HIS A 141 -9.82 14.09 6.44
CA HIS A 141 -10.13 14.82 5.22
C HIS A 141 -10.82 13.90 4.21
N HIS A 142 -12.15 13.83 4.26
CA HIS A 142 -12.96 12.94 3.43
C HIS A 142 -14.29 13.57 2.98
N GLU A 143 -14.97 12.97 2.00
CA GLU A 143 -16.22 13.44 1.42
C GLU A 143 -17.44 12.69 1.97
N LYS A 144 -17.97 13.16 3.10
CA LYS A 144 -19.12 12.55 3.78
C LYS A 144 -20.35 12.34 2.88
N GLY A 145 -20.70 13.34 2.06
CA GLY A 145 -21.88 13.24 1.19
C GLY A 145 -21.77 12.08 0.21
N VAL A 146 -20.59 11.88 -0.38
CA VAL A 146 -20.34 10.76 -1.30
C VAL A 146 -20.34 9.42 -0.54
N GLU A 147 -19.81 9.38 0.67
CA GLU A 147 -19.83 8.17 1.52
C GLU A 147 -21.25 7.76 1.91
N ASP A 148 -22.13 8.73 2.19
CA ASP A 148 -23.54 8.48 2.49
C ASP A 148 -24.30 7.96 1.27
N ASP A 149 -23.96 8.42 0.06
CA ASP A 149 -24.46 7.85 -1.18
C ASP A 149 -24.05 6.38 -1.35
N ILE A 150 -22.76 6.07 -1.10
CA ILE A 150 -22.25 4.68 -1.15
C ILE A 150 -23.01 3.78 -0.17
N LYS A 151 -23.23 4.25 1.06
CA LYS A 151 -23.99 3.48 2.07
C LYS A 151 -25.39 3.15 1.60
N ARG A 152 -26.09 4.15 1.03
CA ARG A 152 -27.46 3.98 0.55
C ARG A 152 -27.55 3.04 -0.66
N MET A 153 -26.59 3.15 -1.61
CA MET A 153 -26.64 2.39 -2.86
C MET A 153 -26.17 0.94 -2.69
N PHE A 154 -25.12 0.73 -1.89
CA PHE A 154 -24.41 -0.55 -1.86
C PHE A 154 -24.55 -1.30 -0.52
N GLY A 155 -24.97 -0.64 0.55
CA GLY A 155 -25.02 -1.24 1.89
C GLY A 155 -23.63 -1.50 2.48
N CYS A 156 -22.65 -0.73 2.07
CA CYS A 156 -21.27 -0.78 2.55
C CYS A 156 -20.77 0.61 2.93
N SER A 157 -19.67 0.68 3.65
CA SER A 157 -18.97 1.92 3.95
C SER A 157 -17.61 1.93 3.28
N MET A 158 -17.18 3.09 2.82
CA MET A 158 -15.86 3.35 2.27
C MET A 158 -15.52 4.82 2.49
N THR A 159 -14.27 5.13 2.87
CA THR A 159 -13.82 6.52 3.06
C THR A 159 -13.33 7.08 1.74
N ILE A 160 -13.93 8.19 1.30
CA ILE A 160 -13.65 8.83 0.00
C ILE A 160 -12.75 10.06 0.23
N PRO A 161 -11.63 10.20 -0.51
CA PRO A 161 -10.76 11.37 -0.40
C PRO A 161 -11.50 12.68 -0.63
N LYS A 162 -11.09 13.73 0.12
CA LYS A 162 -11.61 15.09 -0.03
C LYS A 162 -11.42 15.61 -1.46
N GLY A 163 -12.42 16.32 -1.98
CA GLY A 163 -12.44 16.90 -3.32
C GLY A 163 -12.99 15.99 -4.41
N MET A 164 -13.24 14.72 -4.12
CA MET A 164 -13.85 13.79 -5.09
C MET A 164 -15.39 13.95 -5.12
N ARG A 165 -15.97 13.85 -6.31
CA ARG A 165 -17.41 14.05 -6.56
C ARG A 165 -17.97 12.91 -7.40
N VAL A 166 -19.26 12.64 -7.25
CA VAL A 166 -19.97 11.68 -8.10
C VAL A 166 -20.15 12.26 -9.50
N ASN A 167 -19.59 11.59 -10.51
CA ASN A 167 -19.77 11.94 -11.94
C ASN A 167 -20.89 11.15 -12.59
N VAL A 168 -20.97 9.85 -12.34
CA VAL A 168 -21.99 8.96 -12.87
C VAL A 168 -22.62 8.14 -11.77
N ARG A 169 -23.94 8.04 -11.76
CA ARG A 169 -24.72 7.24 -10.84
C ARG A 169 -25.67 6.33 -11.63
N GLY A 170 -25.43 5.01 -11.60
CA GLY A 170 -26.31 3.97 -12.09
C GLY A 170 -27.00 3.22 -10.96
N GLN A 171 -27.79 2.20 -11.26
CA GLN A 171 -28.47 1.38 -10.24
C GLN A 171 -27.48 0.58 -9.39
N GLN A 172 -26.42 0.03 -10.00
CA GLN A 172 -25.43 -0.82 -9.36
C GLN A 172 -23.99 -0.36 -9.69
N PHE A 173 -23.84 0.92 -10.01
CA PHE A 173 -22.59 1.54 -10.40
C PHE A 173 -22.55 2.98 -9.93
N VAL A 174 -21.39 3.40 -9.42
CA VAL A 174 -21.08 4.80 -9.17
C VAL A 174 -19.64 5.09 -9.59
N TRP A 175 -19.43 6.20 -10.30
CA TRP A 175 -18.12 6.73 -10.64
C TRP A 175 -17.91 8.06 -9.93
N ILE A 176 -16.81 8.15 -9.19
CA ILE A 176 -16.39 9.25 -8.34
C ILE A 176 -15.03 9.71 -8.83
N SER A 177 -14.83 11.02 -9.02
CA SER A 177 -13.56 11.58 -9.51
C SER A 177 -13.24 12.92 -8.86
N ASP A 178 -11.96 13.29 -8.83
CA ASP A 178 -11.51 14.63 -8.49
C ASP A 178 -11.59 15.61 -9.68
N ASN A 179 -11.87 15.07 -10.87
CA ASN A 179 -11.99 15.81 -12.15
C ASN A 179 -10.75 16.69 -12.45
N ASN A 180 -9.60 16.30 -11.96
CA ASN A 180 -8.36 17.02 -12.26
C ASN A 180 -7.96 16.73 -13.73
N PRO A 181 -7.79 17.74 -14.59
CA PRO A 181 -7.57 17.52 -16.02
C PRO A 181 -6.22 16.87 -16.34
N THR A 182 -5.23 17.00 -15.45
CA THR A 182 -3.86 16.51 -15.69
C THR A 182 -3.51 15.28 -14.88
N LYS A 183 -4.14 15.08 -13.71
CA LYS A 183 -3.84 14.00 -12.76
C LYS A 183 -5.12 13.45 -12.16
N MET A 184 -6.00 12.98 -13.01
CA MET A 184 -7.33 12.53 -12.60
C MET A 184 -7.28 11.25 -11.77
N SER A 185 -7.79 11.35 -10.55
CA SER A 185 -7.99 10.23 -9.62
C SER A 185 -9.44 9.79 -9.64
N ASN A 186 -9.67 8.50 -9.80
CA ASN A 186 -11.00 7.95 -9.98
C ASN A 186 -11.24 6.77 -9.05
N ILE A 187 -12.48 6.63 -8.58
CA ILE A 187 -12.98 5.49 -7.81
C ILE A 187 -14.32 5.08 -8.39
N CYS A 188 -14.50 3.78 -8.68
CA CYS A 188 -15.78 3.19 -9.02
C CYS A 188 -16.19 2.17 -7.97
N LEU A 189 -17.50 2.10 -7.68
CA LEU A 189 -18.09 0.97 -6.96
C LEU A 189 -19.16 0.32 -7.83
N TYR A 190 -19.17 -1.01 -7.87
CA TYR A 190 -20.13 -1.80 -8.64
C TYR A 190 -20.30 -3.21 -8.06
N THR A 191 -21.33 -3.94 -8.55
CA THR A 191 -21.74 -5.24 -7.98
C THR A 191 -21.43 -6.44 -8.86
N SER A 192 -20.78 -6.26 -10.00
CA SER A 192 -20.43 -7.33 -10.94
C SER A 192 -18.96 -7.68 -10.85
N GLU A 193 -18.61 -8.93 -11.03
CA GLU A 193 -17.21 -9.36 -11.15
C GLU A 193 -16.65 -9.23 -12.58
N ASN A 194 -17.53 -9.06 -13.57
CA ASN A 194 -17.13 -8.79 -14.96
C ASN A 194 -16.83 -7.30 -15.14
N ARG A 195 -15.59 -6.93 -14.83
CA ARG A 195 -15.11 -5.55 -14.90
C ARG A 195 -15.33 -4.91 -16.27
N ASP A 196 -14.89 -5.57 -17.34
CA ASP A 196 -14.90 -4.97 -18.67
C ASP A 196 -16.32 -4.72 -19.18
N SER A 197 -17.26 -5.58 -18.85
CA SER A 197 -18.67 -5.35 -19.13
C SER A 197 -19.20 -4.11 -18.40
N VAL A 198 -18.87 -3.95 -17.12
CA VAL A 198 -19.29 -2.78 -16.33
C VAL A 198 -18.67 -1.49 -16.89
N MET A 199 -17.37 -1.50 -17.15
CA MET A 199 -16.65 -0.33 -17.63
C MET A 199 -17.10 0.09 -19.02
N ARG A 200 -17.34 -0.87 -19.93
CA ARG A 200 -17.85 -0.63 -21.27
C ARG A 200 -19.20 0.10 -21.26
N ILE A 201 -20.07 -0.21 -20.32
CA ILE A 201 -21.40 0.41 -20.22
C ILE A 201 -21.32 1.81 -19.61
N ASN A 202 -20.49 2.00 -18.58
CA ASN A 202 -20.55 3.16 -17.71
C ASN A 202 -19.43 4.19 -17.94
N LEU A 203 -18.29 3.80 -18.52
CA LEU A 203 -17.16 4.68 -18.79
C LEU A 203 -16.89 4.74 -20.29
N LYS A 204 -17.65 5.60 -20.95
CA LYS A 204 -17.59 5.86 -22.38
C LYS A 204 -16.75 7.11 -22.66
N GLY A 205 -16.16 7.17 -23.84
CA GLY A 205 -15.56 8.39 -24.40
C GLY A 205 -16.61 9.24 -25.15
N GLU A 206 -16.15 10.00 -26.14
CA GLU A 206 -16.99 10.90 -26.91
C GLU A 206 -17.99 10.17 -27.81
N THR A 207 -17.72 8.94 -28.18
CA THR A 207 -18.62 8.10 -29.00
C THR A 207 -18.95 6.79 -28.30
N ASP A 208 -20.02 6.12 -28.69
CA ASP A 208 -20.43 4.82 -28.12
C ASP A 208 -19.43 3.70 -28.38
N SER A 209 -18.56 3.82 -29.38
CA SER A 209 -17.49 2.88 -29.66
C SER A 209 -16.27 3.10 -28.77
N MET A 210 -16.18 4.23 -28.07
CA MET A 210 -15.11 4.56 -27.14
C MET A 210 -15.51 4.18 -25.72
N PHE A 211 -14.84 3.21 -25.15
CA PHE A 211 -15.13 2.72 -23.80
C PHE A 211 -13.86 2.19 -23.12
N MET A 212 -13.88 2.21 -21.78
CA MET A 212 -12.78 1.67 -20.99
C MET A 212 -12.76 0.14 -21.04
N THR A 213 -11.56 -0.43 -21.22
CA THR A 213 -11.29 -1.87 -21.17
C THR A 213 -9.98 -2.17 -20.43
N THR A 214 -9.72 -3.44 -20.18
CA THR A 214 -8.48 -3.92 -19.57
C THR A 214 -7.42 -4.20 -20.64
N VAL A 215 -6.18 -3.79 -20.39
CA VAL A 215 -5.04 -4.22 -21.24
C VAL A 215 -4.77 -5.70 -21.01
N GLY A 216 -4.84 -6.50 -22.08
CA GLY A 216 -4.65 -7.94 -22.02
C GLY A 216 -3.32 -8.33 -21.38
N GLY A 217 -3.33 -9.35 -20.50
CA GLY A 217 -2.14 -9.85 -19.82
C GLY A 217 -1.57 -8.95 -18.70
N SER A 218 -2.16 -7.76 -18.46
CA SER A 218 -1.65 -6.82 -17.45
C SER A 218 -2.11 -7.13 -16.02
N VAL A 219 -3.11 -7.98 -15.86
CA VAL A 219 -3.78 -8.17 -14.56
C VAL A 219 -3.05 -9.18 -13.67
N VAL A 220 -2.74 -8.73 -12.49
CA VAL A 220 -2.25 -9.58 -11.39
C VAL A 220 -3.32 -9.65 -10.31
N THR A 221 -3.69 -10.87 -9.92
CA THR A 221 -4.71 -11.14 -8.89
C THR A 221 -4.05 -11.72 -7.64
N THR A 222 -4.46 -11.21 -6.49
CA THR A 222 -4.05 -11.72 -5.17
C THR A 222 -5.30 -11.93 -4.32
N THR A 223 -5.45 -13.11 -3.76
CA THR A 223 -6.51 -13.42 -2.79
C THR A 223 -5.96 -13.35 -1.38
N GLY A 224 -6.80 -13.01 -0.43
CA GLY A 224 -6.41 -12.93 0.97
C GLY A 224 -7.61 -12.76 1.88
N THR A 225 -7.35 -12.70 3.17
CA THR A 225 -8.36 -12.45 4.20
C THR A 225 -8.13 -11.06 4.79
N SER A 226 -9.17 -10.26 4.88
CA SER A 226 -9.13 -8.95 5.53
C SER A 226 -9.01 -9.09 7.05
N ARG A 227 -8.71 -7.99 7.75
CA ARG A 227 -8.68 -7.97 9.22
C ARG A 227 -10.01 -8.39 9.87
N ASP A 228 -11.11 -8.21 9.17
CA ASP A 228 -12.46 -8.60 9.62
C ASP A 228 -12.83 -10.03 9.20
N ASN A 229 -11.84 -10.85 8.93
CA ASN A 229 -11.99 -12.27 8.52
C ASN A 229 -12.78 -12.50 7.23
N MET A 230 -12.89 -11.49 6.37
CA MET A 230 -13.58 -11.58 5.09
C MET A 230 -12.63 -11.96 3.97
N SER A 231 -13.04 -12.90 3.12
CA SER A 231 -12.34 -13.19 1.87
C SER A 231 -12.35 -11.95 0.97
N THR A 232 -11.19 -11.58 0.46
CA THR A 232 -11.02 -10.44 -0.44
C THR A 232 -10.15 -10.81 -1.62
N THR A 233 -10.49 -10.29 -2.79
CA THR A 233 -9.67 -10.38 -3.99
C THR A 233 -9.17 -9.00 -4.36
N LEU A 234 -7.86 -8.86 -4.53
CA LEU A 234 -7.21 -7.66 -5.03
C LEU A 234 -6.75 -7.92 -6.47
N ARG A 235 -7.09 -7.02 -7.38
CA ARG A 235 -6.60 -7.04 -8.76
C ARG A 235 -5.85 -5.75 -9.03
N ARG A 236 -4.72 -5.85 -9.73
CA ARG A 236 -3.98 -4.71 -10.27
C ARG A 236 -3.74 -4.94 -11.75
N GLY A 237 -3.88 -3.91 -12.56
CA GLY A 237 -3.71 -4.02 -14.00
C GLY A 237 -3.63 -2.66 -14.66
N LEU A 238 -3.60 -2.68 -15.99
CA LEU A 238 -3.66 -1.49 -16.81
C LEU A 238 -5.02 -1.41 -17.52
N TRP A 239 -5.59 -0.23 -17.56
CA TRP A 239 -6.76 0.09 -18.34
C TRP A 239 -6.37 0.93 -19.55
N GLN A 240 -7.16 0.86 -20.60
CA GLN A 240 -7.06 1.69 -21.78
C GLN A 240 -8.47 2.08 -22.25
N MET A 241 -8.55 3.19 -22.95
CA MET A 241 -9.77 3.58 -23.65
C MET A 241 -9.72 2.99 -25.06
N GLN A 242 -10.70 2.19 -25.44
CA GLN A 242 -10.87 1.74 -26.82
C GLN A 242 -11.15 2.97 -27.69
N GLY A 243 -10.39 3.14 -28.77
CA GLY A 243 -10.56 4.26 -29.70
C GLY A 243 -9.93 5.59 -29.28
N ASP A 244 -9.15 5.60 -28.17
CA ASP A 244 -8.41 6.77 -27.70
C ASP A 244 -7.05 6.36 -27.09
N ALA A 245 -6.12 7.28 -27.03
CA ALA A 245 -4.79 7.08 -26.43
C ALA A 245 -4.80 7.19 -24.89
N MET A 246 -5.95 7.22 -24.24
CA MET A 246 -6.06 7.27 -22.78
C MET A 246 -5.81 5.91 -22.14
N GLY A 247 -5.09 5.90 -21.04
CA GLY A 247 -4.82 4.68 -20.26
C GLY A 247 -4.11 4.96 -18.96
N GLY A 248 -3.98 3.93 -18.13
CA GLY A 248 -3.31 4.07 -16.86
C GLY A 248 -3.42 2.82 -15.99
N PRO A 249 -2.94 2.89 -14.73
CA PRO A 249 -3.08 1.80 -13.79
C PRO A 249 -4.48 1.78 -13.16
N PHE A 250 -4.93 0.58 -12.80
CA PHE A 250 -6.05 0.39 -11.90
C PHE A 250 -5.72 -0.63 -10.81
N MET A 251 -6.44 -0.53 -9.71
CA MET A 251 -6.53 -1.57 -8.70
C MET A 251 -7.96 -1.73 -8.25
N SER A 252 -8.40 -2.94 -7.98
CA SER A 252 -9.71 -3.20 -7.42
C SER A 252 -9.64 -4.13 -6.21
N ARG A 253 -10.58 -3.93 -5.30
CA ARG A 253 -10.84 -4.82 -4.17
C ARG A 253 -12.26 -5.32 -4.23
N THR A 254 -12.40 -6.64 -4.26
CA THR A 254 -13.69 -7.33 -4.20
C THR A 254 -13.94 -7.80 -2.78
N ILE A 255 -15.13 -7.55 -2.26
CA ILE A 255 -15.62 -8.12 -1.01
C ILE A 255 -16.93 -8.85 -1.26
N HIS A 256 -17.13 -9.98 -0.58
CA HIS A 256 -18.37 -10.73 -0.63
C HIS A 256 -19.21 -10.39 0.61
N MET A 257 -20.39 -9.82 0.34
CA MET A 257 -21.34 -9.42 1.36
C MET A 257 -22.13 -10.63 1.86
N PRO A 258 -22.70 -10.57 3.09
CA PRO A 258 -23.71 -11.53 3.49
C PRO A 258 -24.82 -11.64 2.43
N HIS A 259 -25.34 -12.83 2.22
CA HIS A 259 -26.36 -13.13 1.20
C HIS A 259 -25.87 -13.17 -0.26
N GLY A 260 -24.56 -13.35 -0.47
CA GLY A 260 -23.99 -13.60 -1.79
C GLY A 260 -23.81 -12.38 -2.70
N LYS A 261 -24.11 -11.16 -2.22
CA LYS A 261 -23.84 -9.94 -2.98
C LYS A 261 -22.34 -9.65 -3.01
N THR A 262 -21.79 -9.43 -4.20
CA THR A 262 -20.41 -9.01 -4.40
C THR A 262 -20.34 -7.50 -4.58
N ILE A 263 -19.39 -6.83 -3.95
CA ILE A 263 -19.08 -5.41 -4.16
C ILE A 263 -17.62 -5.28 -4.56
N VAL A 264 -17.40 -4.57 -5.64
CA VAL A 264 -16.07 -4.21 -6.12
C VAL A 264 -15.89 -2.70 -5.95
N ALA A 265 -14.84 -2.30 -5.24
CA ALA A 265 -14.31 -0.94 -5.29
C ALA A 265 -13.06 -0.94 -6.15
N GLU A 266 -13.04 -0.12 -7.18
CA GLU A 266 -11.93 0.04 -8.11
C GLU A 266 -11.42 1.46 -8.11
N ALA A 267 -10.11 1.63 -8.03
CA ALA A 267 -9.44 2.90 -8.24
C ALA A 267 -8.64 2.86 -9.53
N PHE A 268 -8.66 3.93 -10.31
CA PHE A 268 -7.84 4.08 -11.50
C PHE A 268 -7.37 5.53 -11.68
N VAL A 269 -6.27 5.71 -12.39
CA VAL A 269 -5.62 7.00 -12.58
C VAL A 269 -5.41 7.27 -14.07
N PHE A 270 -5.71 8.51 -14.47
CA PHE A 270 -5.25 9.09 -15.72
C PHE A 270 -4.33 10.25 -15.39
N ALA A 271 -3.04 10.11 -15.71
CA ALA A 271 -2.01 11.11 -15.46
C ALA A 271 -0.89 10.96 -16.49
N PRO A 272 -1.09 11.41 -17.74
CA PRO A 272 -0.11 11.26 -18.80
C PRO A 272 1.20 11.99 -18.45
N GLY A 273 2.35 11.35 -18.72
CA GLY A 273 3.66 11.90 -18.42
C GLY A 273 4.09 11.94 -16.94
N GLU A 274 3.19 11.62 -16.00
CA GLU A 274 3.43 11.75 -14.57
C GLU A 274 3.65 10.40 -13.88
N GLN A 275 4.34 10.42 -12.73
CA GLN A 275 4.44 9.26 -11.84
C GLN A 275 3.10 8.97 -11.16
N LYS A 276 2.73 7.70 -11.09
CA LYS A 276 1.40 7.26 -10.64
C LYS A 276 1.42 6.51 -9.30
N ARG A 277 2.60 6.08 -8.84
CA ARG A 277 2.77 5.33 -7.59
C ARG A 277 2.05 5.96 -6.41
N ASP A 278 2.34 7.22 -6.14
CA ASP A 278 1.83 7.91 -4.95
C ASP A 278 0.34 8.24 -5.05
N ILE A 279 -0.15 8.49 -6.27
CA ILE A 279 -1.59 8.68 -6.52
C ILE A 279 -2.32 7.36 -6.26
N MET A 280 -1.83 6.27 -6.85
CA MET A 280 -2.43 4.94 -6.65
C MET A 280 -2.40 4.50 -5.19
N ARG A 281 -1.34 4.76 -4.42
CA ARG A 281 -1.29 4.43 -2.99
C ARG A 281 -2.35 5.15 -2.16
N ARG A 282 -2.60 6.43 -2.44
CA ARG A 282 -3.66 7.20 -1.78
C ARG A 282 -5.04 6.63 -2.07
N LEU A 283 -5.29 6.28 -3.33
CA LEU A 283 -6.55 5.66 -3.75
C LEU A 283 -6.69 4.23 -3.20
N GLU A 284 -5.62 3.45 -3.22
CA GLU A 284 -5.60 2.10 -2.62
C GLU A 284 -5.94 2.14 -1.14
N ALA A 285 -5.41 3.10 -0.39
CA ALA A 285 -5.75 3.28 1.01
C ALA A 285 -7.25 3.55 1.21
N SER A 286 -7.88 4.31 0.32
CA SER A 286 -9.34 4.53 0.29
C SER A 286 -10.09 3.23 0.01
N VAL A 287 -9.74 2.52 -1.07
CA VAL A 287 -10.35 1.24 -1.46
C VAL A 287 -10.23 0.19 -0.34
N GLN A 288 -9.12 0.20 0.41
CA GLN A 288 -8.94 -0.71 1.56
C GLN A 288 -9.84 -0.39 2.75
N THR A 289 -10.47 0.78 2.80
CA THR A 289 -11.46 1.10 3.83
C THR A 289 -12.85 0.50 3.57
N LEU A 290 -13.07 -0.09 2.39
CA LEU A 290 -14.34 -0.73 2.05
C LEU A 290 -14.73 -1.81 3.07
N ARG A 291 -15.91 -1.70 3.65
CA ARG A 291 -16.46 -2.62 4.68
C ARG A 291 -17.96 -2.79 4.48
N PRO A 292 -18.53 -3.96 4.76
CA PRO A 292 -19.96 -4.10 4.97
C PRO A 292 -20.44 -3.16 6.09
N LEU A 293 -21.64 -2.67 6.01
CA LEU A 293 -22.25 -2.03 7.18
C LEU A 293 -22.51 -3.09 8.26
N PRO A 294 -22.30 -2.75 9.54
CA PRO A 294 -22.66 -3.65 10.63
C PRO A 294 -24.15 -3.99 10.54
N LYS A 295 -24.50 -5.25 10.80
CA LYS A 295 -25.92 -5.64 10.89
C LYS A 295 -26.58 -4.80 11.98
N THR A 296 -27.59 -4.03 11.62
CA THR A 296 -28.43 -3.38 12.62
C THR A 296 -29.16 -4.49 13.38
N THR A 297 -28.69 -4.79 14.59
CA THR A 297 -29.42 -5.67 15.50
C THR A 297 -30.71 -4.90 15.84
N LYS A 298 -31.84 -5.27 15.21
CA LYS A 298 -33.12 -4.80 15.68
C LYS A 298 -33.24 -5.30 17.12
N GLN A 299 -33.12 -4.40 18.06
CA GLN A 299 -33.59 -4.68 19.43
C GLN A 299 -35.09 -5.04 19.30
N LYS A 300 -35.40 -6.29 19.68
CA LYS A 300 -36.78 -6.73 19.88
C LYS A 300 -37.35 -6.10 21.12
#